data_68df0a1bc37eaa085d0e693289225098
#
_entry.id   68df0a1bc37eaa085d0e693289225098
#
_cell.length_a   1.000
_cell.length_b   1.000
_cell.length_c   1.000
_cell.angle_alpha   90.00
_cell.angle_beta   90.00
_cell.angle_gamma   90.00
#
_symmetry.space_group_name_H-M   'P 1'
#
loop_
_entity.id
_entity.type
_entity.pdbx_description
1 polymer ?
#
loop_
_entity_poly.entity_id
_entity_poly.type
_entity_poly.pdbx_seq_one_letter_code
_entity_poly.pdbx_strand_id
1 'polypeptide(L)'
;MEIEMKSLITKTQAIYLVEGKIGSYTISRGGGWRPFRKRDTYYSFNGEYITNPKDIIRVREEMEIGEDSFEDIIFGKAKDILCGTHKTFLTVKKKYTDENGIETNEETEGILIGDAKTAFEKSMELCNFKPYFQKRKDSVSLYVTDAHNTHEVHCEIVNVNGHGPYLEVEAIVPTINGTTNDFQDVESAQNFIKDFFYEAFGITKFDGRNWTDIINS
;
A
#
# COMPACT_ATOMS: atom_id res chain seq x y z
N MET A 1 3.68 -1.58 -14.34
CA MET A 1 2.41 -2.17 -13.83
C MET A 1 2.67 -2.68 -12.43
N GLU A 2 1.76 -2.46 -11.50
CA GLU A 2 1.85 -2.92 -10.12
C GLU A 2 0.88 -4.08 -9.90
N ILE A 3 1.33 -5.12 -9.22
CA ILE A 3 0.52 -6.26 -8.79
C ILE A 3 0.47 -6.20 -7.27
N GLU A 4 -0.73 -6.15 -6.70
CA GLU A 4 -0.96 -6.04 -5.27
C GLU A 4 -1.86 -7.17 -4.76
N MET A 5 -1.47 -7.78 -3.65
CA MET A 5 -2.31 -8.70 -2.88
C MET A 5 -2.32 -8.28 -1.42
N LYS A 6 -3.47 -8.39 -0.78
CA LYS A 6 -3.59 -8.12 0.66
C LYS A 6 -4.34 -9.21 1.40
N SER A 7 -3.99 -9.39 2.65
CA SER A 7 -4.66 -10.31 3.56
C SER A 7 -4.63 -9.80 4.98
N LEU A 8 -5.68 -10.10 5.73
CA LEU A 8 -5.65 -9.93 7.18
C LEU A 8 -4.63 -10.90 7.78
N ILE A 9 -3.77 -10.39 8.66
CA ILE A 9 -2.77 -11.19 9.37
C ILE A 9 -2.96 -11.09 10.88
N THR A 10 -2.42 -12.06 11.61
CA THR A 10 -2.40 -12.02 13.07
C THR A 10 -1.26 -11.13 13.57
N LYS A 11 -1.35 -10.68 14.84
CA LYS A 11 -0.25 -9.96 15.49
C LYS A 11 1.05 -10.76 15.46
N THR A 12 0.99 -12.07 15.66
CA THR A 12 2.18 -12.95 15.65
C THR A 12 2.82 -12.98 14.25
N GLN A 13 2.01 -13.10 13.19
CA GLN A 13 2.52 -13.07 11.82
C GLN A 13 3.16 -11.72 11.47
N ALA A 14 2.56 -10.61 11.91
CA ALA A 14 3.13 -9.28 11.74
C ALA A 14 4.50 -9.14 12.42
N ILE A 15 4.63 -9.64 13.67
CA ILE A 15 5.90 -9.66 14.40
C ILE A 15 6.94 -10.54 13.68
N TYR A 16 6.56 -11.73 13.21
CA TYR A 16 7.47 -12.61 12.49
C TYR A 16 8.02 -11.96 11.22
N LEU A 17 7.18 -11.20 10.50
CA LEU A 17 7.63 -10.48 9.31
C LEU A 17 8.73 -9.46 9.65
N VAL A 18 8.51 -8.59 10.64
CA VAL A 18 9.50 -7.55 11.01
C VAL A 18 10.77 -8.12 11.65
N GLU A 19 10.69 -9.31 12.23
CA GLU A 19 11.85 -10.05 12.76
C GLU A 19 12.58 -10.90 11.71
N GLY A 20 12.10 -10.93 10.46
CA GLY A 20 12.67 -11.72 9.38
C GLY A 20 12.43 -13.24 9.50
N LYS A 21 11.44 -13.68 10.28
CA LYS A 21 11.05 -15.08 10.44
C LYS A 21 10.02 -15.48 9.39
N ILE A 22 10.42 -15.51 8.12
CA ILE A 22 9.57 -15.60 6.94
C ILE A 22 9.95 -16.75 5.98
N GLY A 23 10.30 -17.90 6.53
CA GLY A 23 10.62 -19.10 5.76
C GLY A 23 11.91 -18.97 4.95
N SER A 24 11.82 -19.21 3.65
CA SER A 24 12.95 -19.12 2.71
C SER A 24 13.25 -17.68 2.26
N TYR A 25 12.46 -16.70 2.67
CA TYR A 25 12.59 -15.30 2.29
C TYR A 25 13.47 -14.52 3.28
N THR A 26 13.99 -13.37 2.83
CA THR A 26 14.81 -12.47 3.65
C THR A 26 14.39 -11.02 3.49
N ILE A 27 14.57 -10.23 4.56
CA ILE A 27 14.37 -8.77 4.49
C ILE A 27 15.56 -8.17 3.74
N SER A 28 15.28 -7.44 2.68
CA SER A 28 16.27 -6.74 1.84
C SER A 28 16.49 -5.29 2.24
N ARG A 29 17.36 -4.59 1.52
CA ARG A 29 17.60 -3.13 1.62
C ARG A 29 17.89 -2.64 3.04
N GLY A 30 18.96 -3.18 3.63
CA GLY A 30 19.48 -2.69 4.91
C GLY A 30 18.76 -3.25 6.13
N GLY A 31 17.94 -4.28 5.96
CA GLY A 31 17.44 -5.13 7.04
C GLY A 31 16.48 -4.47 8.04
N GLY A 32 15.87 -3.36 7.66
CA GLY A 32 14.98 -2.63 8.56
C GLY A 32 13.62 -2.35 7.95
N TRP A 33 12.66 -2.20 8.84
CA TRP A 33 11.36 -1.65 8.50
C TRP A 33 11.33 -0.13 8.71
N ARG A 34 10.45 0.55 7.97
CA ARG A 34 10.23 2.00 8.07
C ARG A 34 8.78 2.29 8.41
N PRO A 35 8.53 3.06 9.46
CA PRO A 35 7.18 3.41 9.89
C PRO A 35 6.68 4.65 9.14
N PHE A 36 5.42 4.60 8.70
CA PHE A 36 4.76 5.72 8.05
C PHE A 36 3.38 5.98 8.63
N ARG A 37 3.03 7.24 8.64
CA ARG A 37 1.68 7.74 8.84
C ARG A 37 1.21 8.39 7.55
N LYS A 38 0.09 7.92 7.01
CA LYS A 38 -0.44 8.37 5.73
C LYS A 38 -1.88 8.82 5.87
N ARG A 39 -2.22 9.91 5.18
CA ARG A 39 -3.60 10.37 5.01
C ARG A 39 -3.90 10.43 3.54
N ASP A 40 -4.85 9.65 3.08
CA ASP A 40 -5.31 9.61 1.70
C ASP A 40 -6.63 10.35 1.58
N THR A 41 -6.71 11.27 0.63
CA THR A 41 -7.96 11.94 0.23
C THR A 41 -8.28 11.56 -1.20
N TYR A 42 -9.47 11.00 -1.42
CA TYR A 42 -9.95 10.52 -2.70
C TYR A 42 -10.96 11.50 -3.29
N TYR A 43 -10.89 11.72 -4.59
CA TYR A 43 -11.70 12.69 -5.33
C TYR A 43 -12.61 11.99 -6.33
N SER A 44 -13.87 12.46 -6.42
CA SER A 44 -14.84 12.05 -7.43
C SER A 44 -15.59 13.23 -7.99
N PHE A 45 -16.24 13.06 -9.13
CA PHE A 45 -17.12 14.08 -9.70
C PHE A 45 -18.27 14.36 -8.73
N ASN A 46 -18.52 15.62 -8.45
CA ASN A 46 -19.50 16.13 -7.46
C ASN A 46 -19.30 15.65 -6.01
N GLY A 47 -18.23 14.91 -5.67
CA GLY A 47 -18.04 14.30 -4.36
C GLY A 47 -18.93 13.08 -4.11
N GLU A 48 -19.45 12.47 -5.17
CA GLU A 48 -20.27 11.28 -5.06
C GLU A 48 -19.44 10.10 -4.53
N TYR A 49 -19.99 9.37 -3.55
CA TYR A 49 -19.34 8.18 -3.02
C TYR A 49 -19.33 7.07 -4.07
N ILE A 50 -18.15 6.55 -4.35
CA ILE A 50 -17.95 5.48 -5.33
C ILE A 50 -17.60 4.19 -4.59
N THR A 51 -18.47 3.19 -4.72
CA THR A 51 -18.19 1.84 -4.29
C THR A 51 -17.31 1.16 -5.33
N ASN A 52 -16.19 0.57 -4.89
CA ASN A 52 -15.25 -0.13 -5.78
C ASN A 52 -14.76 0.72 -6.97
N PRO A 53 -14.11 1.87 -6.72
CA PRO A 53 -13.65 2.73 -7.80
C PRO A 53 -12.58 2.01 -8.65
N LYS A 54 -12.77 2.02 -9.97
CA LYS A 54 -11.78 1.54 -10.94
C LYS A 54 -10.76 2.61 -11.29
N ASP A 55 -11.22 3.85 -11.37
CA ASP A 55 -10.37 5.01 -11.61
C ASP A 55 -10.27 5.80 -10.30
N ILE A 56 -9.05 6.04 -9.86
CA ILE A 56 -8.75 6.65 -8.57
C ILE A 56 -7.93 7.91 -8.79
N ILE A 57 -8.39 9.03 -8.23
CA ILE A 57 -7.60 10.23 -8.04
C ILE A 57 -7.41 10.40 -6.53
N ARG A 58 -6.17 10.36 -6.07
CA ARG A 58 -5.83 10.41 -4.65
C ARG A 58 -4.74 11.43 -4.38
N VAL A 59 -4.91 12.23 -3.34
CA VAL A 59 -3.81 12.96 -2.71
C VAL A 59 -3.45 12.25 -1.42
N ARG A 60 -2.18 11.88 -1.27
CA ARG A 60 -1.61 11.27 -0.08
C ARG A 60 -0.68 12.25 0.61
N GLU A 61 -0.90 12.49 1.87
CA GLU A 61 0.07 13.10 2.78
C GLU A 61 0.73 11.99 3.58
N GLU A 62 2.07 11.95 3.53
CA GLU A 62 2.86 10.88 4.15
C GLU A 62 3.97 11.47 5.01
N MET A 63 4.13 10.90 6.21
CA MET A 63 5.20 11.25 7.13
C MET A 63 5.87 9.97 7.65
N GLU A 64 7.21 9.91 7.57
CA GLU A 64 7.99 8.86 8.23
C GLU A 64 8.09 9.18 9.73
N ILE A 65 7.88 8.15 10.57
CA ILE A 65 7.83 8.28 12.03
C ILE A 65 9.14 7.74 12.59
N GLY A 66 9.89 8.57 13.39
CA GLY A 66 11.26 8.22 13.79
C GLY A 66 11.43 7.38 15.06
N GLU A 67 10.47 7.37 15.99
CA GLU A 67 10.71 6.85 17.35
C GLU A 67 9.61 5.94 17.94
N ASP A 68 8.51 5.71 17.22
CA ASP A 68 7.44 4.85 17.71
C ASP A 68 7.82 3.36 17.55
N SER A 69 7.43 2.52 18.51
CA SER A 69 7.61 1.07 18.38
C SER A 69 6.69 0.50 17.30
N PHE A 70 7.07 -0.65 16.74
CA PHE A 70 6.22 -1.38 15.80
C PHE A 70 4.81 -1.61 16.36
N GLU A 71 4.70 -2.03 17.63
CA GLU A 71 3.43 -2.25 18.30
C GLU A 71 2.59 -0.99 18.42
N ASP A 72 3.21 0.15 18.74
CA ASP A 72 2.50 1.43 18.85
C ASP A 72 1.96 1.91 17.51
N ILE A 73 2.70 1.66 16.43
CA ILE A 73 2.30 2.03 15.07
C ILE A 73 1.13 1.17 14.59
N ILE A 74 1.26 -0.15 14.67
CA ILE A 74 0.31 -1.09 14.06
C ILE A 74 -0.87 -1.43 14.97
N PHE A 75 -0.64 -1.52 16.28
CA PHE A 75 -1.67 -1.94 17.25
C PHE A 75 -2.07 -0.84 18.22
N GLY A 76 -1.36 0.28 18.23
CA GLY A 76 -1.67 1.44 19.03
C GLY A 76 -2.89 2.20 18.53
N LYS A 77 -3.37 3.15 19.34
CA LYS A 77 -4.39 4.08 18.91
C LYS A 77 -3.76 5.07 17.93
N ALA A 78 -4.31 5.06 16.73
CA ALA A 78 -3.90 5.98 15.70
C ALA A 78 -3.98 7.45 16.18
N LYS A 79 -2.90 8.20 16.06
CA LYS A 79 -2.84 9.64 16.40
C LYS A 79 -3.32 10.46 15.18
N ASP A 80 -4.18 11.44 15.39
CA ASP A 80 -4.83 12.21 14.29
C ASP A 80 -3.94 13.23 13.59
N ILE A 81 -2.69 13.40 14.01
CA ILE A 81 -1.89 14.55 13.61
C ILE A 81 -0.69 14.09 12.76
N LEU A 82 -0.64 14.56 11.53
CA LEU A 82 0.59 14.61 10.75
C LEU A 82 1.34 15.88 11.16
N CYS A 83 2.34 15.72 12.03
CA CYS A 83 3.20 16.82 12.47
C CYS A 83 4.59 16.66 11.88
N GLY A 84 5.19 17.75 11.41
CA GLY A 84 6.55 17.76 10.90
C GLY A 84 6.66 17.75 9.38
N THR A 85 7.83 17.43 8.87
CA THR A 85 8.09 17.37 7.42
C THR A 85 7.43 16.14 6.83
N HIS A 86 6.53 16.35 5.90
CA HIS A 86 5.85 15.29 5.18
C HIS A 86 5.95 15.49 3.67
N LYS A 87 5.76 14.42 2.95
CA LYS A 87 5.64 14.44 1.49
C LYS A 87 4.18 14.39 1.10
N THR A 88 3.84 15.04 0.02
CA THR A 88 2.50 14.97 -0.57
C THR A 88 2.62 14.39 -1.97
N PHE A 89 1.84 13.36 -2.24
CA PHE A 89 1.80 12.66 -3.51
C PHE A 89 0.43 12.86 -4.16
N LEU A 90 0.42 13.07 -5.48
CA LEU A 90 -0.76 12.92 -6.32
C LEU A 90 -0.64 11.58 -7.03
N THR A 91 -1.64 10.74 -6.87
CA THR A 91 -1.74 9.45 -7.54
C THR A 91 -2.96 9.44 -8.45
N VAL A 92 -2.76 9.06 -9.70
CA VAL A 92 -3.84 8.66 -10.62
C VAL A 92 -3.65 7.18 -10.90
N LYS A 93 -4.65 6.38 -10.56
CA LYS A 93 -4.55 4.92 -10.60
C LYS A 93 -5.76 4.34 -11.32
N LYS A 94 -5.53 3.41 -12.24
CA LYS A 94 -6.55 2.58 -12.84
C LYS A 94 -6.40 1.17 -12.32
N LYS A 95 -7.46 0.65 -11.73
CA LYS A 95 -7.46 -0.58 -10.96
C LYS A 95 -8.27 -1.67 -11.64
N TYR A 96 -7.71 -2.86 -11.66
CA TYR A 96 -8.35 -4.09 -12.11
C TYR A 96 -8.22 -5.12 -10.98
N THR A 97 -9.34 -5.74 -10.60
CA THR A 97 -9.33 -6.82 -9.59
C THR A 97 -9.91 -8.06 -10.24
N ASP A 98 -9.21 -9.19 -10.14
CA ASP A 98 -9.69 -10.48 -10.63
C ASP A 98 -10.60 -11.19 -9.61
N GLU A 99 -11.12 -12.36 -9.99
CA GLU A 99 -12.00 -13.18 -9.15
C GLU A 99 -11.32 -13.73 -7.88
N ASN A 100 -9.99 -13.75 -7.84
CA ASN A 100 -9.19 -14.24 -6.71
C ASN A 100 -8.80 -13.10 -5.75
N GLY A 101 -9.23 -11.87 -6.02
CA GLY A 101 -8.90 -10.70 -5.21
C GLY A 101 -7.51 -10.12 -5.48
N ILE A 102 -6.92 -10.47 -6.62
CA ILE A 102 -5.62 -9.95 -7.03
C ILE A 102 -5.83 -8.63 -7.79
N GLU A 103 -5.14 -7.60 -7.35
CA GLU A 103 -5.20 -6.28 -7.96
C GLU A 103 -4.04 -6.08 -8.95
N THR A 104 -4.38 -5.58 -10.13
CA THR A 104 -3.44 -5.12 -11.14
C THR A 104 -3.70 -3.64 -11.38
N ASN A 105 -2.67 -2.81 -11.26
CA ASN A 105 -2.82 -1.37 -11.28
C ASN A 105 -1.93 -0.73 -12.35
N GLU A 106 -2.51 0.19 -13.11
CA GLU A 106 -1.79 1.19 -13.89
C GLU A 106 -1.76 2.46 -13.04
N GLU A 107 -0.59 2.85 -12.56
CA GLU A 107 -0.44 3.97 -11.63
C GLU A 107 0.55 5.01 -12.18
N THR A 108 0.18 6.28 -12.03
CA THR A 108 1.06 7.43 -12.21
C THR A 108 1.07 8.23 -10.92
N GLU A 109 2.25 8.37 -10.33
CA GLU A 109 2.42 9.12 -9.08
C GLU A 109 3.43 10.26 -9.26
N GLY A 110 3.14 11.39 -8.65
CA GLY A 110 4.00 12.56 -8.64
C GLY A 110 4.00 13.24 -7.29
N ILE A 111 5.13 13.87 -6.93
CA ILE A 111 5.27 14.63 -5.68
C ILE A 111 4.73 16.04 -5.90
N LEU A 112 3.85 16.50 -5.00
CA LEU A 112 3.36 17.87 -4.95
C LEU A 112 4.24 18.70 -4.02
N ILE A 113 4.94 19.69 -4.58
CA ILE A 113 5.89 20.56 -3.85
C ILE A 113 5.32 21.97 -3.72
N GLY A 114 5.51 22.60 -2.57
CA GLY A 114 5.06 23.97 -2.31
C GLY A 114 3.56 24.13 -2.49
N ASP A 115 3.14 25.07 -3.31
CA ASP A 115 1.72 25.37 -3.56
C ASP A 115 1.03 24.41 -4.54
N ALA A 116 1.73 23.37 -5.04
CA ALA A 116 1.19 22.46 -6.04
C ALA A 116 -0.05 21.69 -5.53
N LYS A 117 -0.10 21.32 -4.25
CA LYS A 117 -1.29 20.71 -3.64
C LYS A 117 -2.49 21.66 -3.72
N THR A 118 -2.33 22.91 -3.30
CA THR A 118 -3.39 23.92 -3.34
C THR A 118 -3.87 24.21 -4.77
N ALA A 119 -2.93 24.29 -5.72
CA ALA A 119 -3.25 24.48 -7.13
C ALA A 119 -4.02 23.29 -7.71
N PHE A 120 -3.61 22.06 -7.36
CA PHE A 120 -4.31 20.84 -7.75
C PHE A 120 -5.74 20.82 -7.18
N GLU A 121 -5.92 21.06 -5.87
CA GLU A 121 -7.24 21.05 -5.22
C GLU A 121 -8.19 22.08 -5.84
N LYS A 122 -7.69 23.29 -6.14
CA LYS A 122 -8.48 24.32 -6.86
C LYS A 122 -8.84 23.87 -8.28
N SER A 123 -7.93 23.21 -8.99
CA SER A 123 -8.22 22.68 -10.32
C SER A 123 -9.30 21.60 -10.28
N MET A 124 -9.25 20.72 -9.28
CA MET A 124 -10.28 19.70 -9.05
C MET A 124 -11.64 20.37 -8.79
N GLU A 125 -11.68 21.37 -7.94
CA GLU A 125 -12.92 22.11 -7.63
C GLU A 125 -13.52 22.78 -8.88
N LEU A 126 -12.69 23.42 -9.71
CA LEU A 126 -13.12 24.02 -10.98
C LEU A 126 -13.70 22.99 -11.96
N CYS A 127 -13.23 21.75 -11.89
CA CYS A 127 -13.74 20.64 -12.69
C CYS A 127 -14.88 19.86 -12.01
N ASN A 128 -15.45 20.38 -10.92
CA ASN A 128 -16.47 19.73 -10.10
C ASN A 128 -16.04 18.41 -9.44
N PHE A 129 -14.73 18.19 -9.28
CA PHE A 129 -14.25 17.08 -8.46
C PHE A 129 -14.12 17.53 -7.01
N LYS A 130 -14.62 16.72 -6.08
CA LYS A 130 -14.61 17.00 -4.65
C LYS A 130 -14.11 15.78 -3.87
N PRO A 131 -13.55 15.99 -2.67
CA PRO A 131 -13.26 14.88 -1.77
C PRO A 131 -14.55 14.12 -1.44
N TYR A 132 -14.51 12.78 -1.58
CA TYR A 132 -15.64 11.92 -1.20
C TYR A 132 -15.28 10.89 -0.12
N PHE A 133 -13.99 10.59 0.03
CA PHE A 133 -13.53 9.62 1.00
C PHE A 133 -12.14 10.00 1.52
N GLN A 134 -11.93 9.78 2.81
CA GLN A 134 -10.63 9.91 3.44
C GLN A 134 -10.32 8.67 4.26
N LYS A 135 -9.09 8.20 4.19
CA LYS A 135 -8.59 7.16 5.08
C LYS A 135 -7.27 7.57 5.70
N ARG A 136 -7.04 7.06 6.90
CA ARG A 136 -5.74 7.10 7.53
C ARG A 136 -5.16 5.71 7.56
N LYS A 137 -3.87 5.62 7.27
CA LYS A 137 -3.09 4.39 7.23
C LYS A 137 -1.85 4.60 8.10
N ASP A 138 -1.76 3.87 9.20
CA ASP A 138 -0.53 3.72 9.94
C ASP A 138 0.13 2.43 9.44
N SER A 139 1.39 2.48 9.05
CA SER A 139 2.03 1.37 8.36
C SER A 139 3.50 1.20 8.69
N VAL A 140 3.97 -0.02 8.48
CA VAL A 140 5.38 -0.39 8.53
C VAL A 140 5.76 -1.01 7.20
N SER A 141 6.68 -0.37 6.50
CA SER A 141 7.15 -0.71 5.16
C SER A 141 8.48 -1.43 5.23
N LEU A 142 8.64 -2.51 4.47
CA LEU A 142 9.88 -3.26 4.31
C LEU A 142 9.93 -3.92 2.91
N TYR A 143 11.10 -4.38 2.52
CA TYR A 143 11.28 -5.12 1.28
C TYR A 143 11.72 -6.55 1.58
N VAL A 144 11.19 -7.49 0.82
CA VAL A 144 11.45 -8.92 0.97
C VAL A 144 11.96 -9.49 -0.35
N THR A 145 12.99 -10.33 -0.27
CA THR A 145 13.51 -11.08 -1.43
C THR A 145 13.45 -12.58 -1.18
N ASP A 146 13.48 -13.35 -2.26
CA ASP A 146 13.73 -14.77 -2.19
C ASP A 146 15.18 -15.09 -1.73
N ALA A 147 15.47 -16.36 -1.41
CA ALA A 147 16.77 -16.82 -0.96
C ALA A 147 17.92 -16.56 -1.96
N HIS A 148 17.60 -16.32 -3.21
CA HIS A 148 18.56 -16.08 -4.28
C HIS A 148 18.72 -14.60 -4.62
N ASN A 149 17.93 -13.71 -3.98
CA ASN A 149 17.83 -12.29 -4.28
C ASN A 149 17.50 -11.99 -5.75
N THR A 150 16.70 -12.87 -6.38
CA THR A 150 16.34 -12.73 -7.80
C THR A 150 15.14 -11.84 -8.00
N HIS A 151 14.23 -11.78 -7.03
CA HIS A 151 13.05 -10.94 -7.05
C HIS A 151 12.88 -10.22 -5.71
N GLU A 152 12.33 -9.03 -5.77
CA GLU A 152 12.04 -8.23 -4.59
C GLU A 152 10.60 -7.73 -4.63
N VAL A 153 9.91 -7.81 -3.50
CA VAL A 153 8.57 -7.25 -3.31
C VAL A 153 8.56 -6.24 -2.19
N HIS A 154 7.71 -5.23 -2.32
CA HIS A 154 7.41 -4.29 -1.25
C HIS A 154 6.33 -4.89 -0.37
N CYS A 155 6.57 -4.94 0.93
CA CYS A 155 5.63 -5.40 1.95
C CYS A 155 5.24 -4.24 2.86
N GLU A 156 3.95 -4.07 3.11
CA GLU A 156 3.46 -3.07 4.02
C GLU A 156 2.47 -3.69 5.02
N ILE A 157 2.86 -3.71 6.31
CA ILE A 157 1.91 -4.05 7.38
C ILE A 157 1.13 -2.80 7.71
N VAL A 158 -0.19 -2.86 7.62
CA VAL A 158 -1.03 -1.67 7.70
C VAL A 158 -2.15 -1.81 8.73
N ASN A 159 -2.43 -0.69 9.39
CA ASN A 159 -3.66 -0.44 10.13
C ASN A 159 -4.37 0.74 9.46
N VAL A 160 -5.55 0.51 8.94
CA VAL A 160 -6.32 1.53 8.24
C VAL A 160 -7.56 1.88 9.04
N ASN A 161 -7.63 3.10 9.58
CA ASN A 161 -8.74 3.57 10.43
C ASN A 161 -9.07 2.63 11.61
N GLY A 162 -8.10 1.88 12.13
CA GLY A 162 -8.30 0.88 13.19
C GLY A 162 -8.63 -0.53 12.69
N HIS A 163 -8.76 -0.73 11.39
CA HIS A 163 -8.92 -2.06 10.77
C HIS A 163 -7.55 -2.63 10.41
N GLY A 164 -7.18 -3.73 11.02
CA GLY A 164 -5.89 -4.39 10.77
C GLY A 164 -5.46 -5.29 11.92
N PRO A 165 -4.24 -5.86 11.85
CA PRO A 165 -3.25 -5.62 10.79
C PRO A 165 -3.57 -6.36 9.49
N TYR A 166 -3.40 -5.67 8.37
CA TYR A 166 -3.33 -6.29 7.04
C TYR A 166 -1.87 -6.30 6.57
N LEU A 167 -1.53 -7.27 5.77
CA LEU A 167 -0.31 -7.28 4.97
C LEU A 167 -0.70 -7.00 3.52
N GLU A 168 -0.17 -5.92 2.96
CA GLU A 168 -0.16 -5.61 1.53
C GLU A 168 1.21 -6.01 0.97
N VAL A 169 1.22 -6.72 -0.14
CA VAL A 169 2.44 -7.11 -0.86
C VAL A 169 2.30 -6.66 -2.30
N GLU A 170 3.28 -5.87 -2.74
CA GLU A 170 3.31 -5.22 -4.05
C GLU A 170 4.53 -5.67 -4.83
N ALA A 171 4.32 -6.04 -6.09
CA ALA A 171 5.36 -6.35 -7.06
C ALA A 171 5.25 -5.42 -8.27
N ILE A 172 6.39 -4.96 -8.78
CA ILE A 172 6.45 -4.13 -9.98
C ILE A 172 6.81 -5.00 -11.18
N VAL A 173 5.97 -4.97 -12.20
CA VAL A 173 6.24 -5.54 -13.52
C VAL A 173 6.53 -4.38 -14.47
N PRO A 174 7.78 -4.23 -14.95
CA PRO A 174 8.14 -3.14 -15.83
C PRO A 174 7.42 -3.27 -17.18
N THR A 175 7.02 -2.13 -17.74
CA THR A 175 6.39 -2.08 -19.05
C THR A 175 7.40 -2.02 -20.19
N ILE A 176 8.64 -1.61 -19.90
CA ILE A 176 9.74 -1.48 -20.88
C ILE A 176 11.09 -1.68 -20.16
N ASN A 177 11.90 -2.64 -20.60
CA ASN A 177 13.28 -2.87 -20.18
C ASN A 177 13.53 -2.80 -18.65
N GLY A 178 12.97 -3.75 -17.92
CA GLY A 178 13.15 -3.87 -16.47
C GLY A 178 14.61 -4.06 -16.01
N THR A 179 14.84 -3.86 -14.72
CA THR A 179 16.10 -4.23 -14.07
C THR A 179 16.15 -5.72 -13.81
N THR A 180 17.32 -6.26 -13.42
CA THR A 180 17.51 -7.70 -13.19
C THR A 180 16.67 -8.28 -12.03
N ASN A 181 16.09 -7.42 -11.17
CA ASN A 181 15.28 -7.83 -10.01
C ASN A 181 13.77 -7.63 -10.25
N ASP A 182 13.38 -7.21 -11.46
CA ASP A 182 11.98 -7.02 -11.81
C ASP A 182 11.37 -8.33 -12.31
N PHE A 183 10.07 -8.50 -12.10
CA PHE A 183 9.33 -9.64 -12.63
C PHE A 183 9.18 -9.52 -14.15
N GLN A 184 9.28 -10.65 -14.85
CA GLN A 184 9.19 -10.69 -16.31
C GLN A 184 7.77 -10.42 -16.81
N ASP A 185 6.77 -10.88 -16.06
CA ASP A 185 5.36 -10.78 -16.38
C ASP A 185 4.47 -10.77 -15.13
N VAL A 186 3.18 -10.54 -15.35
CA VAL A 186 2.16 -10.51 -14.30
C VAL A 186 2.04 -11.85 -13.58
N GLU A 187 2.12 -12.97 -14.31
CA GLU A 187 1.95 -14.30 -13.73
C GLU A 187 3.10 -14.66 -12.79
N SER A 188 4.34 -14.36 -13.15
CA SER A 188 5.51 -14.58 -12.29
C SER A 188 5.43 -13.75 -11.02
N ALA A 189 5.00 -12.48 -11.10
CA ALA A 189 4.79 -11.62 -9.95
C ALA A 189 3.68 -12.16 -9.03
N GLN A 190 2.55 -12.56 -9.61
CA GLN A 190 1.45 -13.15 -8.84
C GLN A 190 1.85 -14.44 -8.12
N ASN A 191 2.57 -15.33 -8.79
CA ASN A 191 3.01 -16.58 -8.22
C ASN A 191 4.00 -16.34 -7.07
N PHE A 192 4.96 -15.44 -7.25
CA PHE A 192 5.88 -15.06 -6.18
C PHE A 192 5.16 -14.56 -4.93
N ILE A 193 4.19 -13.64 -5.08
CA ILE A 193 3.43 -13.10 -3.95
C ILE A 193 2.60 -14.21 -3.27
N LYS A 194 1.96 -15.11 -4.03
CA LYS A 194 1.21 -16.24 -3.49
C LYS A 194 2.09 -17.20 -2.69
N ASP A 195 3.25 -17.54 -3.25
CA ASP A 195 4.21 -18.44 -2.60
C ASP A 195 4.77 -17.80 -1.32
N PHE A 196 5.07 -16.50 -1.34
CA PHE A 196 5.48 -15.77 -0.15
C PHE A 196 4.41 -15.81 0.95
N PHE A 197 3.15 -15.49 0.63
CA PHE A 197 2.06 -15.55 1.61
C PHE A 197 1.85 -16.98 2.16
N TYR A 198 1.97 -17.98 1.29
CA TYR A 198 1.79 -19.37 1.69
C TYR A 198 2.95 -19.85 2.58
N GLU A 199 4.20 -19.70 2.15
CA GLU A 199 5.36 -20.19 2.87
C GLU A 199 5.60 -19.47 4.20
N ALA A 200 5.47 -18.14 4.20
CA ALA A 200 5.71 -17.35 5.40
C ALA A 200 4.56 -17.42 6.42
N PHE A 201 3.30 -17.55 5.96
CA PHE A 201 2.14 -17.35 6.83
C PHE A 201 1.05 -18.42 6.69
N GLY A 202 1.14 -19.34 5.76
CA GLY A 202 0.10 -20.34 5.46
C GLY A 202 -1.18 -19.72 4.84
N ILE A 203 -1.08 -18.52 4.26
CA ILE A 203 -2.22 -17.79 3.70
C ILE A 203 -2.41 -18.18 2.23
N THR A 204 -3.64 -18.58 1.88
CA THR A 204 -4.04 -18.96 0.52
C THR A 204 -5.22 -18.16 -0.02
N LYS A 205 -5.79 -17.27 0.80
CA LYS A 205 -6.94 -16.43 0.41
C LYS A 205 -6.61 -14.97 0.63
N PHE A 206 -6.92 -14.16 -0.38
CA PHE A 206 -6.66 -12.73 -0.38
C PHE A 206 -7.95 -11.94 -0.23
N ASP A 207 -7.86 -10.74 0.37
CA ASP A 207 -8.99 -9.83 0.51
C ASP A 207 -9.03 -8.88 -0.70
N GLY A 208 -9.89 -9.20 -1.67
CA GLY A 208 -10.10 -8.37 -2.86
C GLY A 208 -10.96 -7.14 -2.65
N ARG A 209 -11.47 -6.90 -1.42
CA ARG A 209 -12.28 -5.71 -1.13
C ARG A 209 -11.42 -4.45 -1.16
N ASN A 210 -12.01 -3.36 -1.59
CA ASN A 210 -11.38 -2.05 -1.43
C ASN A 210 -11.36 -1.62 0.03
N TRP A 211 -10.46 -0.70 0.38
CA TRP A 211 -10.41 -0.13 1.72
C TRP A 211 -11.71 0.58 2.11
N THR A 212 -12.41 1.20 1.15
CA THR A 212 -13.74 1.78 1.37
C THR A 212 -14.74 0.74 1.89
N ASP A 213 -14.70 -0.47 1.35
CA ASP A 213 -15.61 -1.55 1.74
C ASP A 213 -15.20 -2.17 3.08
N ILE A 214 -13.89 -2.34 3.32
CA ILE A 214 -13.37 -2.86 4.59
C ILE A 214 -13.70 -1.92 5.75
N ILE A 215 -13.54 -0.61 5.56
CA ILE A 215 -13.79 0.38 6.62
C ILE A 215 -15.28 0.52 6.93
N ASN A 216 -16.15 0.27 5.97
CA ASN A 216 -17.60 0.39 6.12
C ASN A 216 -18.30 -0.95 6.45
N SER A 217 -17.56 -2.06 6.58
CA SER A 217 -18.08 -3.39 6.97
C SER A 217 -18.05 -3.61 8.50
#